data_8bc23a22641ca5af26c6f35310b9c4f9
#
_entry.id   8bc23a22641ca5af26c6f35310b9c4f9
#
_cell.length_a   1.000
_cell.length_b   1.000
_cell.length_c   1.000
_cell.angle_alpha   90.00
_cell.angle_beta   90.00
_cell.angle_gamma   90.00
#
_symmetry.space_group_name_H-M   'P 1'
#
loop_
_entity.id
_entity.type
_entity.pdbx_description
1 polymer ?
#
loop_
_entity_poly.entity_id
_entity_poly.type
_entity_poly.pdbx_seq_one_letter_code
_entity_poly.pdbx_strand_id
1 'polypeptide(L)'
;GHTLCIDHHVSNICFAQDNYVVPDASSTSELVYNLIDKDKITKEIAEALYLGIVHDTGVFQYSCAGPSTFRAAAELLETGIDAADLIMDTFYEKSYARMQIFGRALVESFLFMEGKCIVSYIRKKVMDFYGVKPKDLDGIVSQLRNTRGVEVAIFMYELDQNVFKVSLRSGNEVDVSKIAGYFGGGGHEKASGVTMTGTPQ
;
A
#
# COMPACT_ATOMS: atom_id res chain seq x y z
N GLY A 1 -32.67 -4.26 4.95
CA GLY A 1 -32.41 -5.37 4.04
C GLY A 1 -31.43 -6.35 4.67
N HIS A 2 -31.31 -7.52 4.12
CA HIS A 2 -30.32 -8.52 4.54
C HIS A 2 -28.91 -8.06 4.14
N THR A 3 -27.90 -8.26 5.00
CA THR A 3 -26.52 -7.79 4.77
C THR A 3 -25.56 -8.97 4.69
N LEU A 4 -24.66 -8.93 3.70
CA LEU A 4 -23.56 -9.87 3.54
C LEU A 4 -22.24 -9.08 3.58
N CYS A 5 -21.26 -9.57 4.35
CA CYS A 5 -19.88 -9.10 4.33
C CYS A 5 -18.99 -10.15 3.67
N ILE A 6 -18.22 -9.75 2.65
CA ILE A 6 -17.16 -10.56 2.04
C ILE A 6 -15.84 -9.84 2.31
N ASP A 7 -14.90 -10.49 3.00
CA ASP A 7 -13.66 -9.85 3.41
C ASP A 7 -12.52 -10.86 3.62
N HIS A 8 -11.28 -10.37 3.55
CA HIS A 8 -10.08 -11.14 3.84
C HIS A 8 -9.24 -10.57 5.02
N HIS A 9 -9.71 -9.50 5.66
CA HIS A 9 -8.96 -8.90 6.77
C HIS A 9 -9.11 -9.70 8.07
N VAL A 10 -7.98 -10.03 8.69
CA VAL A 10 -7.93 -10.70 10.02
C VAL A 10 -8.67 -9.90 11.10
N SER A 11 -8.67 -8.58 10.97
CA SER A 11 -9.32 -7.66 11.92
C SER A 11 -10.83 -7.52 11.76
N ASN A 12 -11.45 -8.22 10.80
CA ASN A 12 -12.89 -8.15 10.57
C ASN A 12 -13.65 -8.69 11.77
N ILE A 13 -14.64 -7.93 12.26
CA ILE A 13 -15.43 -8.27 13.45
C ILE A 13 -16.75 -9.00 13.12
N CYS A 14 -16.93 -9.42 11.87
CA CYS A 14 -18.13 -10.13 11.39
C CYS A 14 -19.43 -9.37 11.70
N PHE A 15 -19.52 -8.11 11.28
CA PHE A 15 -20.59 -7.19 11.62
C PHE A 15 -21.90 -7.37 10.82
N ALA A 16 -21.86 -8.12 9.73
CA ALA A 16 -23.03 -8.36 8.88
C ALA A 16 -23.86 -9.55 9.37
N GLN A 17 -25.07 -9.72 8.83
CA GLN A 17 -25.92 -10.89 9.13
C GLN A 17 -25.29 -12.17 8.62
N ASP A 18 -24.75 -12.15 7.38
CA ASP A 18 -23.91 -13.20 6.83
C ASP A 18 -22.48 -12.68 6.63
N ASN A 19 -21.49 -13.48 6.98
CA ASN A 19 -20.08 -13.09 6.87
C ASN A 19 -19.29 -14.21 6.21
N TYR A 20 -18.68 -13.90 5.07
CA TYR A 20 -17.72 -14.76 4.37
C TYR A 20 -16.33 -14.12 4.49
N VAL A 21 -15.63 -14.47 5.58
CA VAL A 21 -14.32 -13.91 5.91
C VAL A 21 -13.27 -15.00 5.80
N VAL A 22 -12.31 -14.82 4.90
CA VAL A 22 -11.23 -15.77 4.63
C VAL A 22 -9.87 -15.06 4.69
N PRO A 23 -9.23 -15.02 5.86
CA PRO A 23 -7.98 -14.27 6.07
C PRO A 23 -6.78 -14.74 5.23
N ASP A 24 -6.79 -15.99 4.79
CA ASP A 24 -5.72 -16.57 3.96
C ASP A 24 -5.89 -16.26 2.46
N ALA A 25 -6.99 -15.64 2.04
CA ALA A 25 -7.18 -15.22 0.67
C ALA A 25 -6.28 -14.02 0.34
N SER A 26 -5.81 -13.94 -0.91
CA SER A 26 -4.94 -12.85 -1.35
C SER A 26 -5.62 -11.49 -1.37
N SER A 27 -6.93 -11.50 -1.61
CA SER A 27 -7.76 -10.30 -1.73
C SER A 27 -9.24 -10.64 -1.60
N THR A 28 -10.05 -9.66 -1.26
CA THR A 28 -11.52 -9.79 -1.37
C THR A 28 -11.96 -10.06 -2.81
N SER A 29 -11.22 -9.54 -3.81
CA SER A 29 -11.50 -9.81 -5.23
C SER A 29 -11.32 -11.28 -5.60
N GLU A 30 -10.34 -11.99 -5.04
CA GLU A 30 -10.21 -13.45 -5.20
C GLU A 30 -11.43 -14.19 -4.61
N LEU A 31 -11.92 -13.74 -3.45
CA LEU A 31 -13.12 -14.33 -2.84
C LEU A 31 -14.36 -14.11 -3.71
N VAL A 32 -14.55 -12.90 -4.21
CA VAL A 32 -15.67 -12.59 -5.12
C VAL A 32 -15.55 -13.40 -6.40
N TYR A 33 -14.36 -13.52 -6.99
CA TYR A 33 -14.09 -14.39 -8.14
C TYR A 33 -14.53 -15.83 -7.88
N ASN A 34 -14.25 -16.38 -6.69
CA ASN A 34 -14.63 -17.75 -6.34
C ASN A 34 -16.14 -17.94 -6.13
N LEU A 35 -16.88 -16.87 -5.82
CA LEU A 35 -18.33 -16.90 -5.60
C LEU A 35 -19.14 -16.65 -6.88
N ILE A 36 -18.58 -15.92 -7.85
CA ILE A 36 -19.28 -15.60 -9.10
C ILE A 36 -19.35 -16.85 -10.00
N ASP A 37 -20.50 -17.04 -10.63
CA ASP A 37 -20.68 -17.98 -11.73
C ASP A 37 -19.75 -17.57 -12.89
N LYS A 38 -18.83 -18.45 -13.28
CA LYS A 38 -17.76 -18.16 -14.25
C LYS A 38 -18.34 -17.73 -15.61
N ASP A 39 -19.46 -18.28 -16.01
CA ASP A 39 -20.13 -17.94 -17.26
C ASP A 39 -20.66 -16.49 -17.31
N LYS A 40 -20.73 -15.83 -16.15
CA LYS A 40 -21.18 -14.43 -16.02
C LYS A 40 -20.04 -13.42 -15.95
N ILE A 41 -18.79 -13.86 -15.94
CA ILE A 41 -17.63 -12.97 -15.89
C ILE A 41 -17.44 -12.36 -17.28
N THR A 42 -17.90 -11.11 -17.43
CA THR A 42 -17.59 -10.29 -18.61
C THR A 42 -16.16 -9.75 -18.52
N LYS A 43 -15.66 -9.19 -19.63
CA LYS A 43 -14.35 -8.56 -19.66
C LYS A 43 -14.23 -7.46 -18.59
N GLU A 44 -15.24 -6.63 -18.42
CA GLU A 44 -15.25 -5.52 -17.44
C GLU A 44 -15.23 -6.04 -15.99
N ILE A 45 -15.95 -7.12 -15.72
CA ILE A 45 -15.91 -7.80 -14.41
C ILE A 45 -14.53 -8.40 -14.17
N ALA A 46 -13.95 -9.03 -15.18
CA ALA A 46 -12.61 -9.61 -15.11
C ALA A 46 -11.54 -8.53 -14.84
N GLU A 47 -11.60 -7.37 -15.52
CA GLU A 47 -10.72 -6.23 -15.28
C GLU A 47 -10.79 -5.76 -13.83
N ALA A 48 -12.00 -5.57 -13.28
CA ALA A 48 -12.19 -5.14 -11.90
C ALA A 48 -11.66 -6.16 -10.87
N LEU A 49 -11.93 -7.45 -11.08
CA LEU A 49 -11.45 -8.52 -10.21
C LEU A 49 -9.92 -8.66 -10.28
N TYR A 50 -9.36 -8.61 -11.49
CA TYR A 50 -7.93 -8.68 -11.71
C TYR A 50 -7.20 -7.52 -11.04
N LEU A 51 -7.71 -6.29 -11.19
CA LEU A 51 -7.15 -5.11 -10.53
C LEU A 51 -7.14 -5.24 -9.00
N GLY A 52 -8.24 -5.71 -8.41
CA GLY A 52 -8.28 -5.93 -6.96
C GLY A 52 -7.24 -6.95 -6.49
N ILE A 53 -7.08 -8.06 -7.22
CA ILE A 53 -6.03 -9.05 -6.93
C ILE A 53 -4.62 -8.43 -7.06
N VAL A 54 -4.37 -7.72 -8.15
CA VAL A 54 -3.06 -7.07 -8.42
C VAL A 54 -2.69 -6.07 -7.33
N HIS A 55 -3.62 -5.23 -6.91
CA HIS A 55 -3.37 -4.21 -5.90
C HIS A 55 -3.09 -4.81 -4.52
N ASP A 56 -3.89 -5.77 -4.06
CA ASP A 56 -3.73 -6.40 -2.74
C ASP A 56 -2.49 -7.29 -2.66
N THR A 57 -2.07 -7.87 -3.78
CA THR A 57 -0.87 -8.72 -3.86
C THR A 57 0.41 -7.97 -4.20
N GLY A 58 0.32 -6.65 -4.41
CA GLY A 58 1.47 -5.85 -4.87
C GLY A 58 2.03 -6.37 -6.19
N VAL A 59 1.17 -6.59 -7.19
CA VAL A 59 1.54 -7.22 -8.47
C VAL A 59 2.13 -8.63 -8.24
N PHE A 60 1.45 -9.44 -7.43
CA PHE A 60 1.83 -10.82 -7.07
C PHE A 60 3.18 -10.96 -6.33
N GLN A 61 3.69 -9.88 -5.72
CA GLN A 61 4.97 -9.91 -4.99
C GLN A 61 4.82 -10.33 -3.52
N TYR A 62 3.63 -10.15 -2.94
CA TYR A 62 3.43 -10.45 -1.53
C TYR A 62 3.15 -11.92 -1.29
N SER A 63 3.48 -12.40 -0.09
CA SER A 63 3.36 -13.81 0.30
C SER A 63 1.92 -14.35 0.30
N CYS A 64 0.92 -13.48 0.29
CA CYS A 64 -0.49 -13.85 0.15
C CYS A 64 -0.84 -14.34 -1.27
N ALA A 65 -0.03 -14.03 -2.29
CA ALA A 65 -0.23 -14.51 -3.66
C ALA A 65 0.13 -16.01 -3.78
N GLY A 66 -0.82 -16.87 -3.50
CA GLY A 66 -0.67 -18.31 -3.57
C GLY A 66 -1.13 -18.93 -4.91
N PRO A 67 -1.05 -20.28 -5.04
CA PRO A 67 -1.45 -20.97 -6.27
C PRO A 67 -2.89 -20.72 -6.71
N SER A 68 -3.82 -20.51 -5.77
CA SER A 68 -5.23 -20.17 -6.08
C SER A 68 -5.32 -18.81 -6.75
N THR A 69 -4.58 -17.82 -6.23
CA THR A 69 -4.52 -16.46 -6.78
C THR A 69 -4.01 -16.44 -8.22
N PHE A 70 -2.95 -17.21 -8.51
CA PHE A 70 -2.42 -17.31 -9.87
C PHE A 70 -3.35 -18.02 -10.82
N ARG A 71 -4.10 -19.05 -10.36
CA ARG A 71 -5.14 -19.69 -11.18
C ARG A 71 -6.28 -18.72 -11.50
N ALA A 72 -6.79 -18.01 -10.48
CA ALA A 72 -7.82 -17.00 -10.69
C ALA A 72 -7.36 -15.92 -11.69
N ALA A 73 -6.14 -15.43 -11.54
CA ALA A 73 -5.56 -14.47 -12.47
C ALA A 73 -5.47 -15.03 -13.89
N ALA A 74 -5.03 -16.27 -14.07
CA ALA A 74 -4.92 -16.92 -15.38
C ALA A 74 -6.30 -17.03 -16.06
N GLU A 75 -7.33 -17.50 -15.34
CA GLU A 75 -8.69 -17.61 -15.87
C GLU A 75 -9.29 -16.23 -16.22
N LEU A 76 -8.99 -15.19 -15.41
CA LEU A 76 -9.39 -13.82 -15.76
C LEU A 76 -8.71 -13.32 -17.04
N LEU A 77 -7.45 -13.67 -17.28
CA LEU A 77 -6.74 -13.33 -18.53
C LEU A 77 -7.37 -13.99 -19.76
N GLU A 78 -7.97 -15.17 -19.63
CA GLU A 78 -8.66 -15.86 -20.74
C GLU A 78 -9.87 -15.08 -21.27
N THR A 79 -10.41 -14.11 -20.50
CA THR A 79 -11.48 -13.21 -20.96
C THR A 79 -11.00 -12.14 -21.95
N GLY A 80 -9.67 -12.05 -22.19
CA GLY A 80 -9.07 -11.10 -23.12
C GLY A 80 -8.85 -9.70 -22.54
N ILE A 81 -8.71 -9.58 -21.21
CA ILE A 81 -8.27 -8.32 -20.57
C ILE A 81 -6.83 -8.01 -20.95
N ASP A 82 -6.48 -6.74 -21.05
CA ASP A 82 -5.08 -6.31 -21.20
C ASP A 82 -4.46 -6.07 -19.81
N ALA A 83 -3.90 -7.12 -19.25
CA ALA A 83 -3.29 -7.06 -17.91
C ALA A 83 -2.08 -6.12 -17.84
N ALA A 84 -1.32 -5.99 -18.93
CA ALA A 84 -0.15 -5.14 -18.96
C ALA A 84 -0.55 -3.66 -18.86
N ASP A 85 -1.50 -3.25 -19.67
CA ASP A 85 -2.03 -1.88 -19.63
C ASP A 85 -2.73 -1.58 -18.29
N LEU A 86 -3.56 -2.52 -17.79
CA LEU A 86 -4.22 -2.36 -16.48
C LEU A 86 -3.22 -2.16 -15.34
N ILE A 87 -2.15 -2.93 -15.30
CA ILE A 87 -1.10 -2.80 -14.28
C ILE A 87 -0.33 -1.49 -14.47
N MET A 88 0.01 -1.14 -15.72
CA MET A 88 0.74 0.07 -16.02
C MET A 88 -0.05 1.31 -15.55
N ASP A 89 -1.29 1.43 -15.98
CA ASP A 89 -2.13 2.60 -15.73
C ASP A 89 -2.47 2.79 -14.25
N THR A 90 -2.68 1.69 -13.53
CA THR A 90 -3.18 1.79 -12.16
C THR A 90 -2.10 1.69 -11.10
N PHE A 91 -1.05 0.92 -11.35
CA PHE A 91 -0.01 0.65 -10.35
C PHE A 91 1.29 1.42 -10.61
N TYR A 92 1.76 1.45 -11.85
CA TYR A 92 3.09 2.02 -12.18
C TYR A 92 3.07 3.44 -12.71
N GLU A 93 2.10 3.82 -13.55
CA GLU A 93 2.09 5.15 -14.15
C GLU A 93 1.90 6.25 -13.10
N LYS A 94 2.78 7.24 -13.14
CA LYS A 94 2.77 8.39 -12.24
C LYS A 94 3.02 9.67 -13.05
N SER A 95 2.43 10.77 -12.62
CA SER A 95 2.71 12.07 -13.23
C SER A 95 4.19 12.45 -13.09
N TYR A 96 4.68 13.27 -14.03
CA TYR A 96 6.06 13.77 -13.99
C TYR A 96 6.39 14.45 -12.66
N ALA A 97 5.49 15.30 -12.14
CA ALA A 97 5.65 15.97 -10.86
C ALA A 97 5.81 14.96 -9.69
N ARG A 98 5.00 13.89 -9.71
CA ARG A 98 5.09 12.81 -8.71
C ARG A 98 6.42 12.07 -8.82
N MET A 99 6.90 11.79 -10.04
CA MET A 99 8.21 11.16 -10.25
C MET A 99 9.36 12.05 -9.76
N GLN A 100 9.27 13.36 -10.00
CA GLN A 100 10.30 14.33 -9.55
C GLN A 100 10.41 14.39 -8.04
N ILE A 101 9.29 14.53 -7.32
CA ILE A 101 9.32 14.61 -5.85
C ILE A 101 9.70 13.26 -5.23
N PHE A 102 9.32 12.16 -5.86
CA PHE A 102 9.72 10.81 -5.45
C PHE A 102 11.24 10.64 -5.55
N GLY A 103 11.84 10.98 -6.70
CA GLY A 103 13.28 10.98 -6.89
C GLY A 103 14.02 11.87 -5.89
N ARG A 104 13.50 13.07 -5.64
CA ARG A 104 14.05 14.00 -4.65
C ARG A 104 14.03 13.39 -3.24
N ALA A 105 12.92 12.78 -2.82
CA ALA A 105 12.83 12.15 -1.51
C ALA A 105 13.86 11.03 -1.33
N LEU A 106 14.15 10.28 -2.40
CA LEU A 106 15.19 9.23 -2.36
C LEU A 106 16.59 9.81 -2.29
N VAL A 107 16.92 10.83 -3.10
CA VAL A 107 18.23 11.46 -3.13
C VAL A 107 18.56 12.17 -1.81
N GLU A 108 17.57 12.82 -1.18
CA GLU A 108 17.72 13.53 0.08
C GLU A 108 17.58 12.61 1.32
N SER A 109 17.39 11.29 1.12
CA SER A 109 17.33 10.33 2.22
C SER A 109 18.72 10.07 2.81
N PHE A 110 18.75 9.72 4.09
CA PHE A 110 19.98 9.34 4.76
C PHE A 110 19.79 8.13 5.68
N LEU A 111 20.86 7.36 5.83
CA LEU A 111 20.94 6.18 6.68
C LEU A 111 21.46 6.55 8.06
N PHE A 112 20.94 5.88 9.09
CA PHE A 112 21.45 5.97 10.46
C PHE A 112 21.32 4.60 11.17
N MET A 113 21.78 4.49 12.41
CA MET A 113 21.81 3.21 13.15
C MET A 113 22.50 2.10 12.34
N GLU A 114 23.75 2.37 11.89
CA GLU A 114 24.54 1.42 11.11
C GLU A 114 23.84 0.92 9.82
N GLY A 115 23.03 1.78 9.21
CA GLY A 115 22.28 1.49 7.99
C GLY A 115 20.98 0.69 8.21
N LYS A 116 20.60 0.43 9.45
CA LYS A 116 19.34 -0.26 9.78
C LYS A 116 18.11 0.63 9.61
N CYS A 117 18.28 1.94 9.65
CA CYS A 117 17.21 2.90 9.49
C CYS A 117 17.50 3.86 8.35
N ILE A 118 16.45 4.22 7.59
CA ILE A 118 16.48 5.25 6.56
C ILE A 118 15.42 6.30 6.84
N VAL A 119 15.74 7.57 6.66
CA VAL A 119 14.78 8.66 6.80
C VAL A 119 14.85 9.61 5.61
N SER A 120 13.70 10.14 5.25
CA SER A 120 13.57 11.25 4.31
C SER A 120 12.42 12.14 4.73
N TYR A 121 12.50 13.43 4.37
CA TYR A 121 11.42 14.36 4.63
C TYR A 121 11.23 15.37 3.51
N ILE A 122 9.99 15.81 3.33
CA ILE A 122 9.61 16.81 2.33
C ILE A 122 8.90 17.97 3.03
N ARG A 123 9.47 19.18 2.86
CA ARG A 123 8.85 20.42 3.33
C ARG A 123 7.68 20.83 2.44
N LYS A 124 6.68 21.50 3.02
CA LYS A 124 5.51 22.01 2.30
C LYS A 124 5.90 22.85 1.08
N LYS A 125 6.87 23.76 1.23
CA LYS A 125 7.39 24.58 0.11
C LYS A 125 7.89 23.75 -1.09
N VAL A 126 8.39 22.55 -0.85
CA VAL A 126 8.86 21.64 -1.90
C VAL A 126 7.67 20.99 -2.60
N MET A 127 6.64 20.57 -1.84
CA MET A 127 5.40 20.09 -2.40
C MET A 127 4.71 21.14 -3.28
N ASP A 128 4.65 22.37 -2.77
CA ASP A 128 4.06 23.51 -3.49
C ASP A 128 4.85 23.82 -4.78
N PHE A 129 6.19 23.75 -4.75
CA PHE A 129 7.04 23.95 -5.93
C PHE A 129 6.76 22.92 -7.04
N TYR A 130 6.55 21.65 -6.69
CA TYR A 130 6.21 20.61 -7.66
C TYR A 130 4.71 20.52 -7.97
N GLY A 131 3.87 21.28 -7.28
CA GLY A 131 2.41 21.24 -7.44
C GLY A 131 1.78 19.91 -7.00
N VAL A 132 2.42 19.20 -6.04
CA VAL A 132 1.96 17.89 -5.56
C VAL A 132 1.19 18.01 -4.25
N LYS A 133 0.32 17.04 -4.01
CA LYS A 133 -0.52 16.92 -2.80
C LYS A 133 -0.05 15.73 -1.96
N PRO A 134 -0.44 15.62 -0.68
CA PRO A 134 -0.10 14.48 0.19
C PRO A 134 -0.30 13.11 -0.45
N LYS A 135 -1.38 12.89 -1.20
CA LYS A 135 -1.64 11.64 -1.92
C LYS A 135 -0.60 11.27 -2.98
N ASP A 136 0.11 12.27 -3.50
CA ASP A 136 1.14 12.05 -4.52
C ASP A 136 2.46 11.55 -3.91
N LEU A 137 2.59 11.56 -2.58
CA LEU A 137 3.74 11.07 -1.83
C LEU A 137 3.62 9.59 -1.43
N ASP A 138 2.48 8.97 -1.70
CA ASP A 138 2.25 7.57 -1.40
C ASP A 138 3.26 6.67 -2.14
N GLY A 139 3.80 5.69 -1.41
CA GLY A 139 4.80 4.75 -1.91
C GLY A 139 6.25 5.15 -1.58
N ILE A 140 6.56 6.40 -1.26
CA ILE A 140 7.94 6.84 -0.95
C ILE A 140 8.51 6.05 0.24
N VAL A 141 7.78 5.93 1.34
CA VAL A 141 8.26 5.20 2.53
C VAL A 141 8.50 3.72 2.24
N SER A 142 7.67 3.11 1.41
CA SER A 142 7.82 1.72 1.00
C SER A 142 9.07 1.53 0.14
N GLN A 143 9.34 2.46 -0.77
CA GLN A 143 10.55 2.44 -1.58
C GLN A 143 11.81 2.64 -0.75
N LEU A 144 11.80 3.54 0.22
CA LEU A 144 12.89 3.71 1.18
C LEU A 144 13.17 2.39 1.93
N ARG A 145 12.12 1.72 2.41
CA ARG A 145 12.24 0.43 3.11
C ARG A 145 12.86 -0.68 2.24
N ASN A 146 12.68 -0.61 0.92
CA ASN A 146 13.27 -1.59 -0.01
C ASN A 146 14.79 -1.47 -0.17
N THR A 147 15.43 -0.50 0.50
CA THR A 147 16.90 -0.38 0.54
C THR A 147 17.49 -1.58 1.26
N ARG A 148 18.49 -2.22 0.66
CA ARG A 148 19.15 -3.41 1.24
C ARG A 148 19.74 -3.09 2.61
N GLY A 149 19.43 -3.91 3.62
CA GLY A 149 19.93 -3.77 4.99
C GLY A 149 19.07 -2.87 5.88
N VAL A 150 18.13 -2.13 5.30
CA VAL A 150 17.21 -1.29 6.07
C VAL A 150 16.12 -2.14 6.72
N GLU A 151 15.96 -2.01 8.00
CA GLU A 151 14.86 -2.59 8.79
C GLU A 151 13.70 -1.60 8.95
N VAL A 152 13.98 -0.33 9.21
CA VAL A 152 12.95 0.70 9.41
C VAL A 152 13.14 1.86 8.44
N ALA A 153 12.07 2.22 7.76
CA ALA A 153 11.99 3.43 6.96
C ALA A 153 11.03 4.45 7.58
N ILE A 154 11.46 5.70 7.60
CA ILE A 154 10.71 6.84 8.11
C ILE A 154 10.60 7.86 6.99
N PHE A 155 9.38 8.20 6.62
CA PHE A 155 9.13 9.28 5.69
C PHE A 155 8.22 10.33 6.32
N MET A 156 8.63 11.59 6.23
CA MET A 156 7.89 12.70 6.80
C MET A 156 7.54 13.73 5.72
N TYR A 157 6.34 14.28 5.78
CA TYR A 157 6.01 15.45 4.98
C TYR A 157 5.28 16.50 5.81
N GLU A 158 5.58 17.75 5.51
CA GLU A 158 5.02 18.89 6.24
C GLU A 158 3.58 19.17 5.77
N LEU A 159 2.65 19.09 6.70
CA LEU A 159 1.23 19.44 6.51
C LEU A 159 1.01 20.94 6.67
N ASP A 160 1.59 21.50 7.72
CA ASP A 160 1.56 22.92 8.09
C ASP A 160 2.90 23.28 8.76
N GLN A 161 3.12 24.54 9.07
CA GLN A 161 4.38 25.03 9.67
C GLN A 161 4.78 24.17 10.87
N ASN A 162 5.88 23.43 10.73
CA ASN A 162 6.43 22.51 11.73
C ASN A 162 5.46 21.39 12.18
N VAL A 163 4.43 21.07 11.40
CA VAL A 163 3.54 19.92 11.61
C VAL A 163 3.80 18.90 10.52
N PHE A 164 4.23 17.71 10.90
CA PHE A 164 4.62 16.66 9.97
C PHE A 164 3.73 15.43 10.12
N LYS A 165 3.26 14.91 8.99
CA LYS A 165 2.79 13.52 8.91
C LYS A 165 4.01 12.63 8.77
N VAL A 166 4.12 11.68 9.69
CA VAL A 166 5.21 10.69 9.73
C VAL A 166 4.63 9.33 9.37
N SER A 167 5.23 8.69 8.40
CA SER A 167 4.91 7.31 7.98
C SER A 167 6.08 6.41 8.28
N LEU A 168 5.79 5.26 8.88
CA LEU A 168 6.77 4.25 9.29
C LEU A 168 6.51 2.95 8.54
N ARG A 169 7.56 2.30 8.08
CA ARG A 169 7.52 0.93 7.54
C ARG A 169 8.67 0.13 8.14
N SER A 170 8.41 -1.13 8.44
CA SER A 170 9.46 -2.03 8.93
C SER A 170 9.53 -3.33 8.13
N GLY A 171 10.64 -4.03 8.31
CA GLY A 171 10.85 -5.40 7.85
C GLY A 171 10.19 -6.42 8.78
N ASN A 172 11.02 -7.29 9.37
CA ASN A 172 10.53 -8.41 10.16
C ASN A 172 10.83 -8.30 11.65
N GLU A 173 11.72 -7.39 12.07
CA GLU A 173 12.26 -7.35 13.43
C GLU A 173 11.57 -6.29 14.31
N VAL A 174 11.06 -5.20 13.71
CA VAL A 174 10.58 -4.03 14.45
C VAL A 174 9.08 -3.84 14.27
N ASP A 175 8.35 -3.75 15.38
CA ASP A 175 6.94 -3.37 15.42
C ASP A 175 6.80 -1.84 15.46
N VAL A 176 6.57 -1.24 14.29
CA VAL A 176 6.44 0.22 14.16
C VAL A 176 5.13 0.76 14.70
N SER A 177 4.13 -0.07 14.97
CA SER A 177 2.89 0.37 15.61
C SER A 177 3.11 0.82 17.05
N LYS A 178 4.01 0.14 17.77
CA LYS A 178 4.41 0.54 19.14
C LYS A 178 5.15 1.87 19.13
N ILE A 179 6.01 2.09 18.14
CA ILE A 179 6.72 3.38 17.98
C ILE A 179 5.70 4.50 17.70
N ALA A 180 4.82 4.33 16.73
CA ALA A 180 3.80 5.32 16.42
C ALA A 180 2.89 5.58 17.63
N GLY A 181 2.48 4.51 18.34
CA GLY A 181 1.63 4.59 19.54
C GLY A 181 2.26 5.40 20.67
N TYR A 182 3.58 5.30 20.89
CA TYR A 182 4.29 6.10 21.87
C TYR A 182 4.16 7.62 21.61
N PHE A 183 4.05 8.01 20.34
CA PHE A 183 3.86 9.40 19.93
C PHE A 183 2.39 9.78 19.66
N GLY A 184 1.43 8.97 20.08
CA GLY A 184 0.00 9.22 19.89
C GLY A 184 -0.54 8.90 18.50
N GLY A 185 0.20 8.12 17.73
CA GLY A 185 -0.20 7.58 16.43
C GLY A 185 -0.70 6.13 16.52
N GLY A 186 -0.66 5.41 15.40
CA GLY A 186 -1.07 4.01 15.34
C GLY A 186 -0.91 3.40 13.97
N GLY A 187 -1.39 2.16 13.84
CA GLY A 187 -1.33 1.39 12.61
C GLY A 187 -1.08 -0.08 12.87
N HIS A 188 -0.51 -0.75 11.88
CA HIS A 188 -0.14 -2.16 11.96
C HIS A 188 1.35 -2.33 12.30
N GLU A 189 1.72 -3.53 12.74
CA GLU A 189 3.08 -3.91 13.12
C GLU A 189 4.15 -3.45 12.11
N LYS A 190 3.87 -3.59 10.80
CA LYS A 190 4.82 -3.24 9.71
C LYS A 190 4.52 -1.93 9.00
N ALA A 191 3.42 -1.27 9.33
CA ALA A 191 2.97 -0.05 8.66
C ALA A 191 2.17 0.83 9.61
N SER A 192 2.75 1.91 10.07
CA SER A 192 2.11 2.83 11.01
C SER A 192 2.40 4.29 10.68
N GLY A 193 1.71 5.18 11.38
CA GLY A 193 1.91 6.61 11.18
C GLY A 193 1.46 7.44 12.37
N VAL A 194 1.99 8.65 12.42
CA VAL A 194 1.69 9.63 13.45
C VAL A 194 1.77 11.05 12.87
N THR A 195 1.13 12.00 13.51
CA THR A 195 1.32 13.44 13.23
C THR A 195 2.12 14.05 14.37
N MET A 196 3.22 14.72 14.05
CA MET A 196 4.14 15.30 15.04
C MET A 196 4.35 16.77 14.77
N THR A 197 4.56 17.54 15.84
CA THR A 197 4.95 18.95 15.77
C THR A 197 6.43 19.08 16.15
N GLY A 198 7.20 19.78 15.33
CA GLY A 198 8.62 19.99 15.55
C GLY A 198 9.37 20.30 14.26
N THR A 199 10.67 20.49 14.37
CA THR A 199 11.57 20.65 13.20
C THR A 199 12.33 19.35 12.98
N PRO A 200 12.40 18.81 11.74
CA PRO A 200 13.33 17.72 11.44
C PRO A 200 14.77 18.21 11.63
N GLN A 201 15.50 17.60 12.54
CA GLN A 201 16.92 17.85 12.78
C GLN A 201 17.71 16.61 12.45
#